data_f444cb322c6b14271d3d94940613dc13
#
_entry.id   f444cb322c6b14271d3d94940613dc13
#
_cell.length_a   1.000
_cell.length_b   1.000
_cell.length_c   1.000
_cell.angle_alpha   90.00
_cell.angle_beta   90.00
_cell.angle_gamma   90.00
#
_symmetry.space_group_name_H-M   'P 1'
#
loop_
_entity.id
_entity.type
_entity.pdbx_description
1 polymer ?
#
loop_
_entity_poly.entity_id
_entity_poly.type
_entity_poly.pdbx_seq_one_letter_code
_entity_poly.pdbx_strand_id
1 'polypeptide(L)'
;GSLTADERNKWHSEVSFVGGMYHRNSYDEIKDRLPEYLRGYFDAAMAAQMEIYGDSIFDKVLTVDILEKLCELIDFKQDERAFSDIALVFSSTFLGFKLANIERVQILNKLAKHFPTDLYTDDPDKELIGVNLKGAVNYMTDMPKVFNCSRININPVMRNIRTGIPLRAWDIAVSYTHLTLP
;
A
#
# COMPACT_ATOMS: atom_id res chain seq x y z
N GLY A 1 -13.34 -7.17 -26.24
CA GLY A 1 -13.35 -6.32 -27.45
C GLY A 1 -12.10 -5.47 -27.47
N SER A 2 -11.58 -5.12 -28.65
CA SER A 2 -10.44 -4.20 -28.78
C SER A 2 -10.84 -2.78 -28.34
N LEU A 3 -9.95 -2.10 -27.63
CA LEU A 3 -10.14 -0.71 -27.24
C LEU A 3 -10.14 0.21 -28.48
N THR A 4 -11.02 1.19 -28.48
CA THR A 4 -11.03 2.24 -29.52
C THR A 4 -9.82 3.17 -29.39
N ALA A 5 -9.52 3.96 -30.44
CA ALA A 5 -8.42 4.93 -30.39
C ALA A 5 -8.65 5.98 -29.27
N ASP A 6 -9.90 6.42 -29.11
CA ASP A 6 -10.25 7.41 -28.06
C ASP A 6 -10.09 6.83 -26.65
N GLU A 7 -10.46 5.56 -26.46
CA GLU A 7 -10.23 4.88 -25.17
C GLU A 7 -8.73 4.71 -24.88
N ARG A 8 -7.93 4.36 -25.89
CA ARG A 8 -6.47 4.27 -25.74
C ARG A 8 -5.87 5.60 -25.34
N ASN A 9 -6.26 6.70 -25.98
CA ASN A 9 -5.79 8.04 -25.65
C ASN A 9 -6.23 8.46 -24.23
N LYS A 10 -7.49 8.17 -23.86
CA LYS A 10 -8.02 8.50 -22.53
C LYS A 10 -7.27 7.82 -21.40
N TRP A 11 -6.92 6.53 -21.58
CA TRP A 11 -6.33 5.70 -20.52
C TRP A 11 -4.82 5.55 -20.63
N HIS A 12 -4.18 6.23 -21.60
CA HIS A 12 -2.74 6.17 -21.76
C HIS A 12 -2.01 6.75 -20.56
N SER A 13 -1.01 6.00 -20.04
CA SER A 13 -0.10 6.41 -18.98
C SER A 13 1.30 5.89 -19.25
N GLU A 14 2.33 6.69 -18.98
CA GLU A 14 3.72 6.20 -19.01
C GLU A 14 3.95 5.27 -17.82
N VAL A 15 3.61 5.73 -16.61
CA VAL A 15 3.62 4.92 -15.39
C VAL A 15 2.29 5.07 -14.70
N SER A 16 1.66 3.97 -14.32
CA SER A 16 0.40 3.99 -13.58
C SER A 16 0.47 3.20 -12.28
N PHE A 17 -0.24 3.67 -11.28
CA PHE A 17 -0.59 2.94 -10.08
C PHE A 17 -2.10 3.03 -9.84
N VAL A 18 -2.74 1.87 -9.67
CA VAL A 18 -4.15 1.76 -9.30
C VAL A 18 -4.27 1.09 -7.94
N GLY A 19 -4.66 1.85 -6.92
CA GLY A 19 -4.81 1.30 -5.57
C GLY A 19 -4.91 2.34 -4.47
N GLY A 20 -5.22 1.88 -3.27
CA GLY A 20 -5.30 2.74 -2.08
C GLY A 20 -3.93 3.24 -1.63
N MET A 21 -3.89 4.36 -0.93
CA MET A 21 -2.65 4.92 -0.39
C MET A 21 -2.43 4.61 1.10
N TYR A 22 -3.44 4.08 1.79
CA TYR A 22 -3.40 3.79 3.25
C TYR A 22 -2.99 5.00 4.12
N HIS A 23 -3.24 6.23 3.65
CA HIS A 23 -2.90 7.42 4.42
C HIS A 23 -3.83 7.60 5.63
N ARG A 24 -5.04 7.05 5.60
CA ARG A 24 -5.91 6.89 6.77
C ARG A 24 -5.62 5.54 7.40
N ASN A 25 -4.73 5.53 8.37
CA ASN A 25 -4.30 4.32 9.05
C ASN A 25 -4.29 4.52 10.56
N SER A 26 -4.46 3.43 11.30
CA SER A 26 -4.58 3.45 12.76
C SER A 26 -3.33 3.98 13.47
N TYR A 27 -2.14 3.86 12.87
CA TYR A 27 -0.92 4.43 13.44
C TYR A 27 -1.00 5.96 13.48
N ASP A 28 -1.36 6.60 12.35
CA ASP A 28 -1.44 8.05 12.28
C ASP A 28 -2.56 8.63 13.16
N GLU A 29 -3.64 7.86 13.40
CA GLU A 29 -4.73 8.26 14.30
C GLU A 29 -4.30 8.34 15.76
N ILE A 30 -3.35 7.53 16.19
CA ILE A 30 -2.96 7.44 17.60
C ILE A 30 -1.52 7.90 17.89
N LYS A 31 -0.68 8.16 16.88
CA LYS A 31 0.75 8.47 17.05
C LYS A 31 1.02 9.62 18.02
N ASP A 32 0.14 10.62 18.04
CA ASP A 32 0.28 11.78 18.93
C ASP A 32 -0.06 11.46 20.40
N ARG A 33 -0.75 10.33 20.64
CA ARG A 33 -1.06 9.79 21.97
C ARG A 33 0.01 8.81 22.44
N LEU A 34 0.87 8.32 21.54
CA LEU A 34 1.95 7.42 21.90
C LEU A 34 3.03 8.16 22.69
N PRO A 35 3.55 7.58 23.78
CA PRO A 35 4.79 8.07 24.41
C PRO A 35 5.91 8.18 23.37
N GLU A 36 6.78 9.18 23.54
CA GLU A 36 7.85 9.48 22.58
C GLU A 36 8.73 8.25 22.27
N TYR A 37 9.07 7.46 23.30
CA TYR A 37 9.89 6.27 23.12
C TYR A 37 9.19 5.19 22.27
N LEU A 38 7.85 5.01 22.39
CA LEU A 38 7.12 4.06 21.55
C LEU A 38 7.00 4.55 20.11
N ARG A 39 6.78 5.83 19.92
CA ARG A 39 6.77 6.44 18.59
C ARG A 39 8.11 6.23 17.90
N GLY A 40 9.21 6.59 18.56
CA GLY A 40 10.56 6.36 18.02
C GLY A 40 10.87 4.89 17.77
N TYR A 41 10.39 3.99 18.62
CA TYR A 41 10.53 2.55 18.45
C TYR A 41 9.82 2.05 17.18
N PHE A 42 8.57 2.45 16.95
CA PHE A 42 7.83 2.04 15.75
C PHE A 42 8.37 2.69 14.48
N ASP A 43 8.77 3.96 14.54
CA ASP A 43 9.39 4.64 13.40
C ASP A 43 10.71 3.94 12.99
N ALA A 44 11.54 3.55 13.96
CA ALA A 44 12.75 2.78 13.71
C ALA A 44 12.45 1.38 13.15
N ALA A 45 11.43 0.69 13.67
CA ALA A 45 11.01 -0.61 13.19
C ALA A 45 10.50 -0.55 11.73
N MET A 46 9.71 0.47 11.40
CA MET A 46 9.25 0.69 10.03
C MET A 46 10.41 1.02 9.08
N ALA A 47 11.33 1.88 9.50
CA ALA A 47 12.53 2.20 8.71
C ALA A 47 13.39 0.95 8.46
N ALA A 48 13.61 0.12 9.48
CA ALA A 48 14.33 -1.14 9.33
C ALA A 48 13.60 -2.12 8.39
N GLN A 49 12.26 -2.22 8.51
CA GLN A 49 11.46 -3.08 7.62
C GLN A 49 11.54 -2.65 6.16
N MET A 50 11.71 -1.38 5.86
CA MET A 50 11.87 -0.89 4.48
C MET A 50 13.14 -1.42 3.79
N GLU A 51 14.15 -1.81 4.56
CA GLU A 51 15.39 -2.41 4.04
C GLU A 51 15.30 -3.95 3.93
N ILE A 52 14.23 -4.58 4.47
CA ILE A 52 14.08 -6.03 4.52
C ILE A 52 12.98 -6.48 3.56
N TYR A 53 13.32 -7.38 2.64
CA TYR A 53 12.41 -8.00 1.69
C TYR A 53 12.23 -9.49 2.00
N GLY A 54 11.02 -10.00 1.79
CA GLY A 54 10.72 -11.44 1.93
C GLY A 54 10.47 -11.93 3.35
N ASP A 55 10.65 -11.06 4.37
CA ASP A 55 10.30 -11.35 5.77
C ASP A 55 9.74 -10.10 6.46
N SER A 56 9.04 -10.28 7.56
CA SER A 56 8.54 -9.20 8.42
C SER A 56 9.17 -9.28 9.79
N ILE A 57 9.77 -8.16 10.22
CA ILE A 57 10.30 -8.04 11.58
C ILE A 57 9.23 -7.63 12.59
N PHE A 58 8.03 -7.24 12.13
CA PHE A 58 6.99 -6.74 13.02
C PHE A 58 6.55 -7.77 14.05
N ASP A 59 6.54 -9.06 13.70
CA ASP A 59 6.24 -10.13 14.66
C ASP A 59 7.27 -10.24 15.79
N LYS A 60 8.49 -9.74 15.56
CA LYS A 60 9.57 -9.76 16.55
C LYS A 60 9.62 -8.49 17.42
N VAL A 61 9.20 -7.35 16.83
CA VAL A 61 9.20 -6.06 17.53
C VAL A 61 7.91 -5.83 18.33
N LEU A 62 6.82 -6.51 18.00
CA LEU A 62 5.57 -6.48 18.76
C LEU A 62 5.61 -7.50 19.90
N THR A 63 6.45 -7.24 20.91
CA THR A 63 6.54 -8.07 22.12
C THR A 63 5.25 -7.95 22.94
N VAL A 64 5.05 -8.89 23.87
CA VAL A 64 3.87 -8.89 24.77
C VAL A 64 3.76 -7.55 25.52
N ASP A 65 4.85 -7.05 26.09
CA ASP A 65 4.87 -5.78 26.83
C ASP A 65 4.47 -4.58 25.95
N ILE A 66 4.87 -4.58 24.67
CA ILE A 66 4.51 -3.53 23.69
C ILE A 66 3.03 -3.63 23.34
N LEU A 67 2.52 -4.84 23.12
CA LEU A 67 1.12 -5.07 22.79
C LEU A 67 0.21 -4.68 23.96
N GLU A 68 0.54 -5.04 25.18
CA GLU A 68 -0.20 -4.66 26.39
C GLU A 68 -0.30 -3.13 26.50
N LYS A 69 0.82 -2.41 26.35
CA LYS A 69 0.83 -0.95 26.36
C LYS A 69 -0.01 -0.32 25.25
N LEU A 70 0.05 -0.89 24.05
CA LEU A 70 -0.79 -0.41 22.93
C LEU A 70 -2.28 -0.60 23.25
N CYS A 71 -2.66 -1.77 23.75
CA CYS A 71 -4.03 -2.06 24.12
C CYS A 71 -4.56 -1.10 25.19
N GLU A 72 -3.75 -0.79 26.20
CA GLU A 72 -4.10 0.19 27.23
C GLU A 72 -4.30 1.59 26.64
N LEU A 73 -3.38 2.05 25.74
CA LEU A 73 -3.42 3.38 25.15
C LEU A 73 -4.63 3.63 24.24
N ILE A 74 -5.10 2.58 23.56
CA ILE A 74 -6.23 2.70 22.62
C ILE A 74 -7.55 2.17 23.20
N ASP A 75 -7.57 1.79 24.50
CA ASP A 75 -8.70 1.11 25.15
C ASP A 75 -9.23 -0.09 24.33
N PHE A 76 -8.29 -0.85 23.77
CA PHE A 76 -8.62 -2.02 22.97
C PHE A 76 -8.95 -3.21 23.88
N LYS A 77 -10.21 -3.65 23.83
CA LYS A 77 -10.66 -4.85 24.51
C LYS A 77 -10.86 -5.95 23.48
N GLN A 78 -10.03 -6.98 23.57
CA GLN A 78 -10.24 -8.17 22.77
C GLN A 78 -11.48 -8.91 23.31
N ASP A 79 -12.44 -9.19 22.44
CA ASP A 79 -13.54 -10.09 22.79
C ASP A 79 -12.95 -11.49 23.02
N GLU A 80 -13.33 -12.16 24.13
CA GLU A 80 -12.90 -13.54 24.46
C GLU A 80 -13.20 -14.53 23.33
N ARG A 81 -14.09 -14.20 22.40
CA ARG A 81 -14.45 -14.98 21.22
C ARG A 81 -13.69 -14.59 19.96
N ALA A 82 -12.82 -13.59 20.03
CA ALA A 82 -12.05 -13.17 18.87
C ALA A 82 -10.92 -14.17 18.60
N PHE A 83 -10.99 -14.85 17.46
CA PHE A 83 -9.95 -15.77 16.99
C PHE A 83 -8.71 -15.06 16.41
N SER A 84 -8.72 -13.73 16.37
CA SER A 84 -7.63 -12.96 15.78
C SER A 84 -6.48 -12.83 16.76
N ASP A 85 -5.30 -13.23 16.34
CA ASP A 85 -4.06 -12.94 17.04
C ASP A 85 -3.84 -11.42 17.05
N ILE A 86 -3.77 -10.85 18.25
CA ILE A 86 -3.60 -9.40 18.44
C ILE A 86 -2.29 -8.90 17.81
N ALA A 87 -1.22 -9.69 17.90
CA ALA A 87 0.05 -9.37 17.27
C ALA A 87 -0.09 -9.30 15.74
N LEU A 88 -0.86 -10.23 15.15
CA LEU A 88 -1.13 -10.22 13.71
C LEU A 88 -1.94 -8.98 13.29
N VAL A 89 -2.92 -8.57 14.08
CA VAL A 89 -3.71 -7.36 13.81
C VAL A 89 -2.80 -6.12 13.84
N PHE A 90 -1.99 -5.97 14.88
CA PHE A 90 -1.08 -4.82 14.98
C PHE A 90 0.03 -4.84 13.93
N SER A 91 0.58 -6.00 13.60
CA SER A 91 1.61 -6.11 12.55
C SER A 91 1.08 -5.79 11.17
N SER A 92 -0.16 -6.19 10.86
CA SER A 92 -0.75 -6.02 9.53
C SER A 92 -1.45 -4.68 9.34
N THR A 93 -2.36 -4.31 10.25
CA THR A 93 -3.22 -3.12 10.07
C THR A 93 -2.62 -1.86 10.70
N PHE A 94 -1.90 -1.98 11.79
CA PHE A 94 -1.31 -0.84 12.47
C PHE A 94 0.04 -0.44 11.82
N LEU A 95 1.05 -1.30 11.88
CA LEU A 95 2.34 -1.03 11.28
C LEU A 95 2.38 -1.28 9.78
N GLY A 96 1.73 -2.34 9.31
CA GLY A 96 1.76 -2.73 7.89
C GLY A 96 1.10 -1.72 6.97
N PHE A 97 -0.05 -1.14 7.35
CA PHE A 97 -0.70 -0.09 6.55
C PHE A 97 0.11 1.21 6.55
N LYS A 98 0.67 1.60 7.70
CA LYS A 98 1.53 2.78 7.75
C LYS A 98 2.78 2.61 6.91
N LEU A 99 3.44 1.46 6.99
CA LEU A 99 4.60 1.15 6.16
C LEU A 99 4.26 1.19 4.66
N ALA A 100 3.13 0.58 4.27
CA ALA A 100 2.68 0.60 2.88
C ALA A 100 2.37 2.03 2.39
N ASN A 101 1.83 2.89 3.24
CA ASN A 101 1.63 4.30 2.94
C ASN A 101 2.97 5.00 2.66
N ILE A 102 3.93 4.90 3.58
CA ILE A 102 5.26 5.50 3.44
C ILE A 102 5.93 5.02 2.13
N GLU A 103 5.94 3.72 1.89
CA GLU A 103 6.57 3.12 0.72
C GLU A 103 5.91 3.59 -0.59
N ARG A 104 4.58 3.64 -0.66
CA ARG A 104 3.85 4.10 -1.84
C ARG A 104 4.10 5.56 -2.15
N VAL A 105 4.08 6.43 -1.13
CA VAL A 105 4.41 7.85 -1.30
C VAL A 105 5.84 8.01 -1.82
N GLN A 106 6.82 7.31 -1.23
CA GLN A 106 8.22 7.39 -1.67
C GLN A 106 8.42 6.89 -3.10
N ILE A 107 7.82 5.76 -3.46
CA ILE A 107 7.92 5.20 -4.82
C ILE A 107 7.31 6.15 -5.84
N LEU A 108 6.08 6.63 -5.59
CA LEU A 108 5.38 7.52 -6.52
C LEU A 108 6.11 8.85 -6.68
N ASN A 109 6.54 9.47 -5.59
CA ASN A 109 7.31 10.72 -5.63
C ASN A 109 8.65 10.55 -6.35
N LYS A 110 9.32 9.40 -6.19
CA LYS A 110 10.56 9.11 -6.91
C LYS A 110 10.33 8.92 -8.40
N LEU A 111 9.30 8.19 -8.78
CA LEU A 111 8.95 7.98 -10.19
C LEU A 111 8.51 9.27 -10.87
N ALA A 112 7.71 10.09 -10.22
CA ALA A 112 7.20 11.34 -10.73
C ALA A 112 8.29 12.39 -11.02
N LYS A 113 9.49 12.25 -10.42
CA LYS A 113 10.66 13.08 -10.76
C LYS A 113 11.22 12.80 -12.16
N HIS A 114 10.98 11.62 -12.69
CA HIS A 114 11.62 11.14 -13.93
C HIS A 114 10.61 10.81 -15.04
N PHE A 115 9.38 10.45 -14.66
CA PHE A 115 8.35 9.98 -15.58
C PHE A 115 6.98 10.58 -15.25
N PRO A 116 6.14 10.89 -16.24
CA PRO A 116 4.73 11.16 -16.01
C PRO A 116 4.11 9.97 -15.28
N THR A 117 3.68 10.18 -14.04
CA THR A 117 3.16 9.12 -13.16
C THR A 117 1.73 9.41 -12.79
N ASP A 118 0.83 8.52 -13.17
CA ASP A 118 -0.61 8.63 -12.96
C ASP A 118 -1.03 7.74 -11.78
N LEU A 119 -1.76 8.32 -10.84
CA LEU A 119 -2.33 7.62 -9.69
C LEU A 119 -3.85 7.58 -9.80
N TYR A 120 -4.39 6.37 -9.78
CA TYR A 120 -5.82 6.09 -9.74
C TYR A 120 -6.20 5.64 -8.33
N THR A 121 -6.78 6.55 -7.56
CA THR A 121 -7.24 6.33 -6.18
C THR A 121 -8.39 7.27 -5.86
N ASP A 122 -9.25 6.89 -4.93
CA ASP A 122 -10.30 7.75 -4.36
C ASP A 122 -9.79 8.59 -3.19
N ASP A 123 -8.65 8.23 -2.62
CA ASP A 123 -8.14 8.82 -1.40
C ASP A 123 -6.62 9.08 -1.50
N PRO A 124 -6.20 10.16 -2.22
CA PRO A 124 -4.79 10.48 -2.44
C PRO A 124 -4.14 11.01 -1.17
N ASP A 125 -2.87 10.66 -0.97
CA ASP A 125 -2.07 11.22 0.12
C ASP A 125 -1.61 12.64 -0.20
N LYS A 126 -1.64 13.53 0.81
CA LYS A 126 -1.22 14.94 0.69
C LYS A 126 0.29 15.11 0.48
N GLU A 127 1.09 14.09 0.80
CA GLU A 127 2.55 14.11 0.66
C GLU A 127 3.02 13.74 -0.78
N LEU A 128 2.09 13.49 -1.68
CA LEU A 128 2.40 13.23 -3.10
C LEU A 128 2.87 14.50 -3.80
N ILE A 129 3.99 14.39 -4.52
CA ILE A 129 4.63 15.50 -5.24
C ILE A 129 4.84 15.12 -6.71
N GLY A 130 4.26 15.90 -7.61
CA GLY A 130 4.44 15.72 -9.07
C GLY A 130 3.69 14.52 -9.64
N VAL A 131 2.83 13.87 -8.87
CA VAL A 131 1.99 12.74 -9.30
C VAL A 131 0.68 13.27 -9.87
N ASN A 132 0.25 12.74 -11.01
CA ASN A 132 -1.01 13.11 -11.65
C ASN A 132 -2.15 12.32 -11.01
N LEU A 133 -3.04 13.01 -10.30
CA LEU A 133 -4.20 12.39 -9.67
C LEU A 133 -5.33 12.23 -10.68
N LYS A 134 -5.75 10.99 -10.95
CA LYS A 134 -6.79 10.63 -11.93
C LYS A 134 -8.15 10.28 -11.30
N GLY A 135 -8.21 10.22 -9.97
CA GLY A 135 -9.40 9.77 -9.25
C GLY A 135 -9.57 8.25 -9.27
N ALA A 136 -10.67 7.78 -8.70
CA ALA A 136 -11.01 6.36 -8.67
C ALA A 136 -11.42 5.84 -10.04
N VAL A 137 -11.17 4.56 -10.27
CA VAL A 137 -11.64 3.83 -11.47
C VAL A 137 -12.48 2.64 -11.06
N ASN A 138 -13.47 2.32 -11.91
CA ASN A 138 -14.27 1.12 -11.70
C ASN A 138 -13.39 -0.13 -11.90
N TYR A 139 -13.46 -1.06 -10.92
CA TYR A 139 -12.64 -2.27 -10.90
C TYR A 139 -12.87 -3.15 -12.16
N MET A 140 -14.14 -3.32 -12.57
CA MET A 140 -14.50 -4.25 -13.65
C MET A 140 -14.37 -3.64 -15.03
N THR A 141 -14.61 -2.32 -15.18
CA THR A 141 -14.75 -1.70 -16.50
C THR A 141 -13.59 -0.81 -16.90
N ASP A 142 -12.99 -0.08 -15.94
CA ASP A 142 -12.00 0.95 -16.24
C ASP A 142 -10.57 0.49 -15.89
N MET A 143 -10.40 -0.17 -14.75
CA MET A 143 -9.08 -0.63 -14.32
C MET A 143 -8.37 -1.53 -15.35
N PRO A 144 -9.03 -2.50 -16.02
CA PRO A 144 -8.39 -3.27 -17.09
C PRO A 144 -7.93 -2.39 -18.27
N LYS A 145 -8.67 -1.30 -18.57
CA LYS A 145 -8.29 -0.36 -19.63
C LYS A 145 -7.05 0.44 -19.23
N VAL A 146 -6.97 0.91 -17.97
CA VAL A 146 -5.77 1.58 -17.44
C VAL A 146 -4.58 0.65 -17.59
N PHE A 147 -4.69 -0.61 -17.13
CA PHE A 147 -3.56 -1.55 -17.23
C PHE A 147 -3.15 -1.85 -18.66
N ASN A 148 -4.12 -2.02 -19.57
CA ASN A 148 -3.83 -2.27 -20.97
C ASN A 148 -3.18 -1.08 -21.69
N CYS A 149 -3.54 0.15 -21.32
CA CYS A 149 -3.07 1.37 -21.98
C CYS A 149 -1.84 1.99 -21.30
N SER A 150 -1.46 1.52 -20.13
CA SER A 150 -0.26 1.98 -19.43
C SER A 150 0.97 1.27 -19.94
N ARG A 151 2.06 2.00 -20.08
CA ARG A 151 3.35 1.45 -20.50
C ARG A 151 4.00 0.65 -19.38
N ILE A 152 3.90 1.15 -18.14
CA ILE A 152 4.37 0.48 -16.93
C ILE A 152 3.28 0.56 -15.88
N ASN A 153 2.88 -0.58 -15.35
CA ASN A 153 1.99 -0.70 -14.21
C ASN A 153 2.82 -1.07 -12.98
N ILE A 154 2.86 -0.21 -11.98
CA ILE A 154 3.54 -0.54 -10.72
C ILE A 154 2.58 -1.19 -9.73
N ASN A 155 3.10 -2.10 -8.92
CA ASN A 155 2.32 -2.80 -7.90
C ASN A 155 3.13 -2.90 -6.60
N PRO A 156 3.26 -1.82 -5.83
CA PRO A 156 3.92 -1.86 -4.53
C PRO A 156 3.06 -2.68 -3.55
N VAL A 157 3.55 -3.89 -3.30
CA VAL A 157 2.89 -4.88 -2.45
C VAL A 157 3.24 -4.62 -0.99
N MET A 158 2.28 -4.82 -0.10
CA MET A 158 2.53 -4.73 1.34
C MET A 158 3.57 -5.77 1.78
N ARG A 159 4.54 -5.37 2.59
CA ARG A 159 5.66 -6.18 3.06
C ARG A 159 5.26 -7.38 3.94
N ASN A 160 4.09 -7.35 4.53
CA ASN A 160 3.55 -8.47 5.33
C ASN A 160 3.00 -9.62 4.46
N ILE A 161 2.89 -9.45 3.15
CA ILE A 161 2.53 -10.53 2.22
C ILE A 161 3.79 -11.32 1.89
N ARG A 162 4.02 -12.43 2.61
CA ARG A 162 5.23 -13.26 2.51
C ARG A 162 5.12 -14.35 1.44
N THR A 163 3.91 -14.78 1.12
CA THR A 163 3.64 -15.89 0.21
C THR A 163 2.50 -15.56 -0.75
N GLY A 164 2.54 -16.14 -1.93
CA GLY A 164 1.51 -15.94 -2.95
C GLY A 164 1.75 -14.74 -3.85
N ILE A 165 1.01 -14.71 -4.95
CA ILE A 165 1.01 -13.59 -5.91
C ILE A 165 -0.20 -12.70 -5.58
N PRO A 166 0.01 -11.39 -5.31
CA PRO A 166 -1.09 -10.49 -5.05
C PRO A 166 -2.10 -10.43 -6.20
N LEU A 167 -3.38 -10.36 -5.88
CA LEU A 167 -4.46 -10.29 -6.89
C LEU A 167 -4.20 -9.20 -7.94
N ARG A 168 -3.68 -8.05 -7.53
CA ARG A 168 -3.34 -6.96 -8.45
C ARG A 168 -2.32 -7.35 -9.53
N ALA A 169 -1.36 -8.21 -9.20
CA ALA A 169 -0.41 -8.71 -10.19
C ALA A 169 -1.10 -9.56 -11.26
N TRP A 170 -2.11 -10.35 -10.87
CA TRP A 170 -2.94 -11.09 -11.82
C TRP A 170 -3.82 -10.16 -12.65
N ASP A 171 -4.44 -9.13 -12.04
CA ASP A 171 -5.24 -8.14 -12.75
C ASP A 171 -4.42 -7.45 -13.85
N ILE A 172 -3.18 -7.07 -13.54
CA ILE A 172 -2.24 -6.48 -14.49
C ILE A 172 -1.90 -7.51 -15.60
N ALA A 173 -1.51 -8.71 -15.22
CA ALA A 173 -1.09 -9.74 -16.16
C ALA A 173 -2.19 -10.12 -17.17
N VAL A 174 -3.43 -10.30 -16.72
CA VAL A 174 -4.55 -10.65 -17.61
C VAL A 174 -5.04 -9.49 -18.47
N SER A 175 -4.73 -8.24 -18.07
CA SER A 175 -5.08 -7.05 -18.83
C SER A 175 -4.06 -6.75 -19.95
N TYR A 176 -2.85 -7.27 -19.84
CA TYR A 176 -1.82 -7.25 -20.88
C TYR A 176 -2.11 -8.34 -21.90
N THR A 177 -2.66 -7.97 -23.05
CA THR A 177 -2.93 -8.92 -24.16
C THR A 177 -1.65 -9.39 -24.88
N HIS A 178 -0.48 -8.87 -24.52
CA HIS A 178 0.83 -9.25 -25.08
C HIS A 178 1.89 -9.37 -23.98
N LEU A 179 1.77 -10.37 -23.13
CA LEU A 179 2.94 -10.91 -22.43
C LEU A 179 3.71 -11.73 -23.47
N THR A 180 4.59 -11.09 -24.20
CA THR A 180 5.71 -11.81 -24.81
C THR A 180 6.67 -12.13 -23.67
N LEU A 181 6.51 -13.33 -23.09
CA LEU A 181 7.59 -13.94 -22.35
C LEU A 181 8.72 -14.21 -23.34
N PRO A 182 9.96 -13.88 -22.99
CA PRO A 182 11.11 -14.19 -23.82
C PRO A 182 11.26 -15.70 -23.98
#